data_7e9a0c76f181dbf97213dfc27ddcb777
#
_entry.id   7e9a0c76f181dbf97213dfc27ddcb777
#
_cell.length_a   1.000
_cell.length_b   1.000
_cell.length_c   1.000
_cell.angle_alpha   90.00
_cell.angle_beta   90.00
_cell.angle_gamma   90.00
#
_symmetry.space_group_name_H-M   'P 1'
#
loop_
_entity.id
_entity.type
_entity.pdbx_description
1 polymer ?
#
loop_
_entity_poly.entity_id
_entity_poly.type
_entity_poly.pdbx_seq_one_letter_code
_entity_poly.pdbx_strand_id
1 'polypeptide(L)' 'MTSVVSRDPEIMSGTPVFAGTRVPVAFLLEYLEGGDTIEEFLDGFPTVTRAQVIAYLEEVRDLALAGLREIAA' A
#
# COMPACT_ATOMS: atom_id res chain seq x y z
N MET A 1 -7.36 -5.23 -14.74
CA MET A 1 -7.58 -4.25 -13.68
C MET A 1 -6.25 -3.69 -13.20
N THR A 2 -6.13 -2.38 -13.09
CA THR A 2 -4.85 -1.75 -12.74
C THR A 2 -4.68 -1.71 -11.23
N SER A 3 -3.58 -2.25 -10.71
CA SER A 3 -3.26 -2.17 -9.28
C SER A 3 -2.94 -0.74 -8.89
N VAL A 4 -3.20 -0.38 -7.63
CA VAL A 4 -2.76 0.90 -7.07
C VAL A 4 -1.27 0.89 -6.76
N VAL A 5 -0.61 -0.24 -6.90
CA VAL A 5 0.83 -0.42 -6.66
C VAL A 5 1.57 -0.42 -7.99
N SER A 6 2.66 0.33 -8.06
CA SER A 6 3.53 0.39 -9.23
C SER A 6 4.93 -0.06 -8.84
N ARG A 7 5.59 -0.78 -9.76
CA ARG A 7 7.00 -1.12 -9.66
C ARG A 7 7.70 -0.67 -10.92
N ASP A 8 8.59 0.30 -10.80
CA ASP A 8 9.37 0.80 -11.91
C ASP A 8 10.84 0.77 -11.49
N PRO A 9 11.72 0.05 -12.21
CA PRO A 9 13.15 0.01 -11.88
C PRO A 9 13.81 1.38 -11.80
N GLU A 10 13.26 2.37 -12.49
CA GLU A 10 13.77 3.74 -12.48
C GLU A 10 13.24 4.56 -11.31
N ILE A 11 12.23 4.05 -10.58
CA ILE A 11 11.68 4.69 -9.40
C ILE A 11 12.07 3.86 -8.18
N MET A 12 12.94 4.43 -7.35
CA MET A 12 13.40 3.80 -6.10
C MET A 12 13.86 2.35 -6.29
N SER A 13 14.55 2.07 -7.40
CA SER A 13 15.12 0.76 -7.71
C SER A 13 14.09 -0.37 -7.71
N GLY A 14 12.87 -0.10 -8.14
CA GLY A 14 11.82 -1.10 -8.24
C GLY A 14 11.03 -1.35 -6.95
N THR A 15 11.24 -0.53 -5.93
CA THR A 15 10.44 -0.60 -4.70
C THR A 15 8.96 -0.37 -5.03
N PRO A 16 8.04 -1.20 -4.50
CA PRO A 16 6.61 -0.98 -4.72
C PRO A 16 6.17 0.36 -4.14
N VAL A 17 5.56 1.19 -4.97
CA VAL A 17 5.07 2.51 -4.58
C VAL A 17 3.60 2.66 -4.95
N PHE A 18 2.92 3.63 -4.35
CA PHE A 18 1.58 4.00 -4.82
C PHE A 18 1.67 4.54 -6.23
N ALA A 19 0.80 4.07 -7.13
CA ALA A 19 0.85 4.42 -8.55
C ALA A 19 0.84 5.95 -8.74
N GLY A 20 1.72 6.44 -9.61
CA GLY A 20 1.86 7.87 -9.86
C GLY A 20 2.62 8.63 -8.80
N THR A 21 3.19 7.97 -7.81
CA THR A 21 3.96 8.59 -6.73
C THR A 21 5.30 7.89 -6.56
N ARG A 22 6.13 8.45 -5.66
CA ARG A 22 7.39 7.81 -5.23
C ARG A 22 7.28 7.32 -3.78
N VAL A 23 6.06 7.20 -3.26
CA VAL A 23 5.83 6.81 -1.88
C VAL A 23 5.74 5.29 -1.77
N PRO A 24 6.67 4.63 -1.09
CA PRO A 24 6.59 3.17 -0.88
C PRO A 24 5.33 2.78 -0.14
N VAL A 25 4.65 1.74 -0.63
CA VAL A 25 3.43 1.25 0.02
C VAL A 25 3.71 0.74 1.44
N ALA A 26 4.93 0.26 1.68
CA ALA A 26 5.35 -0.20 3.01
C ALA A 26 5.26 0.90 4.07
N PHE A 27 5.42 2.16 3.67
CA PHE A 27 5.35 3.28 4.62
C PHE A 27 3.97 3.39 5.26
N LEU A 28 2.90 3.10 4.50
CA LEU A 28 1.56 3.08 5.07
C LEU A 28 1.46 2.02 6.17
N LEU A 29 1.96 0.83 5.91
CA LEU A 29 1.89 -0.26 6.90
C LEU A 29 2.70 0.09 8.14
N GLU A 30 3.87 0.70 7.97
CA GLU A 30 4.70 1.15 9.10
C GLU A 30 4.00 2.20 9.95
N TYR A 31 3.31 3.15 9.33
CA TYR A 31 2.52 4.16 10.04
C TYR A 31 1.43 3.50 10.89
N LEU A 32 0.67 2.59 10.28
CA LEU A 32 -0.41 1.91 10.98
C LEU A 32 0.10 1.03 12.11
N GLU A 33 1.21 0.33 11.89
CA GLU A 33 1.85 -0.48 12.93
C GLU A 33 2.33 0.38 14.10
N GLY A 34 2.76 1.60 13.82
CA GLY A 34 3.18 2.55 14.84
C GLY A 34 2.03 3.25 15.56
N GLY A 35 0.79 2.97 15.18
CA GLY A 35 -0.39 3.57 15.80
C GLY A 35 -0.88 4.86 15.15
N ASP A 36 -0.29 5.27 14.04
CA ASP A 36 -0.73 6.44 13.31
C ASP A 36 -2.00 6.16 12.51
N THR A 37 -2.75 7.20 12.23
CA THR A 37 -3.98 7.08 11.46
C THR A 37 -3.71 7.23 9.96
N ILE A 38 -4.70 6.83 9.13
CA ILE A 38 -4.63 7.06 7.69
C ILE A 38 -4.51 8.56 7.40
N GLU A 39 -5.25 9.40 8.14
CA GLU A 39 -5.19 10.86 7.97
C GLU A 39 -3.79 11.39 8.23
N GLU A 40 -3.11 10.91 9.26
CA GLU A 40 -1.73 11.31 9.55
C GLU A 40 -0.78 10.89 8.44
N PHE A 41 -0.97 9.69 7.89
CA PHE A 41 -0.18 9.25 6.75
C PHE A 41 -0.41 10.16 5.53
N LEU A 42 -1.66 10.48 5.22
CA LEU A 42 -1.99 11.35 4.08
C LEU A 42 -1.44 12.77 4.24
N ASP A 43 -1.41 13.28 5.46
CA ASP A 43 -0.79 14.58 5.75
C ASP A 43 0.71 14.57 5.43
N GLY A 44 1.39 13.48 5.73
CA GLY A 44 2.82 13.34 5.46
C GLY A 44 3.14 13.07 3.99
N PHE A 45 2.20 12.50 3.25
CA PHE A 45 2.41 12.11 1.86
C PHE A 45 1.24 12.58 0.98
N PRO A 46 1.15 13.90 0.71
CA PRO A 46 -0.01 14.48 0.02
C PRO A 46 -0.18 14.05 -1.44
N THR A 47 0.83 13.40 -2.03
CA THR A 47 0.69 12.87 -3.39
C THR A 47 -0.10 11.56 -3.44
N VAL A 48 -0.33 10.93 -2.29
CA VAL A 48 -1.15 9.72 -2.18
C VAL A 48 -2.58 10.12 -1.85
N THR A 49 -3.57 9.53 -2.51
CA THR A 49 -4.97 9.80 -2.24
C THR A 49 -5.53 8.81 -1.23
N ARG A 50 -6.61 9.22 -0.54
CA ARG A 50 -7.31 8.33 0.37
C ARG A 50 -7.83 7.08 -0.36
N ALA A 51 -8.33 7.26 -1.60
CA ALA A 51 -8.81 6.14 -2.39
C ALA A 51 -7.72 5.11 -2.67
N GLN A 52 -6.48 5.57 -2.92
CA GLN A 52 -5.35 4.66 -3.12
C GLN A 52 -5.02 3.88 -1.84
N VAL A 53 -5.06 4.54 -0.69
CA VAL A 53 -4.81 3.88 0.60
C VAL A 53 -5.84 2.78 0.84
N ILE A 54 -7.12 3.08 0.67
CA ILE A 54 -8.19 2.11 0.90
C ILE A 54 -8.07 0.94 -0.08
N ALA A 55 -7.86 1.22 -1.37
CA ALA A 55 -7.71 0.18 -2.37
C ALA A 55 -6.50 -0.73 -2.08
N TYR A 56 -5.39 -0.16 -1.62
CA TYR A 56 -4.23 -0.95 -1.25
C TYR A 56 -4.52 -1.87 -0.06
N LEU A 57 -5.18 -1.34 0.97
CA LEU A 57 -5.53 -2.15 2.14
C LEU A 57 -6.47 -3.29 1.77
N GLU A 58 -7.40 -3.07 0.83
CA GLU A 58 -8.26 -4.12 0.32
C GLU A 58 -7.47 -5.20 -0.43
N GLU A 59 -6.48 -4.81 -1.25
CA GLU A 59 -5.61 -5.76 -1.93
C GLU A 59 -4.83 -6.62 -0.92
N VAL A 60 -4.28 -5.99 0.10
CA VAL A 60 -3.53 -6.69 1.16
C VAL A 60 -4.45 -7.65 1.91
N ARG A 61 -5.65 -7.22 2.23
CA ARG A 61 -6.65 -8.05 2.89
C ARG A 61 -6.96 -9.30 2.06
N ASP A 62 -7.22 -9.10 0.77
CA ASP A 62 -7.58 -10.21 -0.11
C ASP A 62 -6.44 -11.21 -0.26
N LEU A 63 -5.21 -10.73 -0.38
CA LEU A 63 -4.03 -11.59 -0.44
C LEU A 63 -3.83 -12.37 0.86
N ALA A 64 -3.99 -11.72 2.00
CA ALA A 64 -3.84 -12.36 3.30
C ALA A 64 -4.91 -13.45 3.50
N LEU A 65 -6.16 -13.16 3.14
CA LEU A 65 -7.25 -14.13 3.27
C LEU A 65 -7.07 -15.30 2.32
N ALA A 66 -6.60 -15.07 1.10
CA ALA A 66 -6.30 -16.14 0.16
C ALA A 66 -5.18 -17.04 0.69
N GLY A 67 -4.13 -16.45 1.27
CA GLY A 67 -3.03 -17.21 1.88
C GLY A 67 -3.51 -18.05 3.05
N LEU A 68 -4.38 -17.52 3.90
CA LEU A 68 -4.94 -18.26 5.02
C LEU A 68 -5.80 -19.43 4.55
N ARG A 69 -6.56 -19.28 3.47
CA ARG A 69 -7.35 -20.36 2.90
C ARG A 69 -6.47 -21.49 2.41
N GLU A 70 -5.35 -21.18 1.75
CA GLU A 70 -4.41 -22.17 1.27
C GLU A 70 -3.78 -22.94 2.43
N ILE A 71 -3.48 -22.28 3.52
CA ILE A 71 -2.91 -22.91 4.72
C ILE A 71 -3.96 -23.78 5.41
N ALA A 72 -5.20 -23.34 5.46
CA ALA A 72 -6.29 -24.03 6.15
C ALA A 72 -6.84 -25.22 5.35
N ALA A 73 -6.63 -25.23 4.06
CA ALA A 73 -7.06 -26.33 3.21
C ALA A 73 -6.09 -27.48 3.29
#